data_ae52e718ad119c2fcbbc8a03be0c5049
#
_entry.id   ae52e718ad119c2fcbbc8a03be0c5049
#
_cell.length_a   1.000
_cell.length_b   1.000
_cell.length_c   1.000
_cell.angle_alpha   90.00
_cell.angle_beta   90.00
_cell.angle_gamma   90.00
#
_symmetry.space_group_name_H-M   'P 1'
#
loop_
_entity.id
_entity.type
_entity.pdbx_description
1 polymer ?
#
loop_
_entity_poly.entity_id
_entity_poly.type
_entity_poly.pdbx_seq_one_letter_code
_entity_poly.pdbx_strand_id
1 'polypeptide(L)'
;VTKPSAAPDEEQFPGYALPPGTYVAPEIRRARFSKTIGLWTAGVVIVAVALVGVSLMVTKKVPRYMCPPECGAPPMGKPVTALPRFTAPNGTFSVSYPAPGSAYEISTDANGVTAQFTGGDTGYMQLFSQPAAGRSPRDIANQLLKHKFPDAKVAYEIPNAMVGYQPGYGEVADVWPQGTGNSYIRIRTMLLVAVKNDLALVAGVVGPYHAFGPDFGPGLPSGANVQIAQDMGKYVNSFSWQGDPPR
;
A
#
# COMPACT_ATOMS: atom_id res chain seq x y z
N VAL A 1 28.98 -47.78 -31.03
CA VAL A 1 29.71 -46.67 -31.65
C VAL A 1 28.72 -46.01 -32.59
N THR A 2 28.05 -44.99 -32.15
CA THR A 2 27.10 -44.18 -32.94
C THR A 2 27.79 -42.88 -33.33
N LYS A 3 27.83 -42.62 -34.60
CA LYS A 3 28.42 -41.49 -35.29
C LYS A 3 27.58 -40.22 -34.99
N PRO A 4 28.15 -39.05 -34.68
CA PRO A 4 27.39 -37.86 -34.49
C PRO A 4 26.84 -37.33 -35.81
N SER A 5 25.57 -36.91 -35.77
CA SER A 5 24.82 -36.31 -36.86
C SER A 5 25.44 -34.94 -37.22
N ALA A 6 25.49 -34.68 -38.53
CA ALA A 6 25.98 -33.44 -39.11
C ALA A 6 25.08 -32.24 -38.66
N ALA A 7 25.76 -31.12 -38.41
CA ALA A 7 25.11 -29.83 -38.21
C ALA A 7 24.38 -29.37 -39.49
N PRO A 8 23.26 -28.67 -39.40
CA PRO A 8 22.59 -28.11 -40.57
C PRO A 8 23.45 -27.03 -41.24
N ASP A 9 23.44 -27.07 -42.59
CA ASP A 9 24.14 -26.13 -43.45
C ASP A 9 23.83 -24.68 -43.08
N GLU A 10 24.91 -23.93 -42.81
CA GLU A 10 24.81 -22.45 -42.76
C GLU A 10 24.36 -21.97 -44.15
N GLU A 11 23.15 -21.39 -44.23
CA GLU A 11 22.73 -20.61 -45.38
C GLU A 11 23.71 -19.45 -45.56
N GLN A 12 24.64 -19.62 -46.49
CA GLN A 12 25.52 -18.55 -46.93
C GLN A 12 24.66 -17.49 -47.63
N PHE A 13 24.38 -16.41 -46.94
CA PHE A 13 23.88 -15.19 -47.58
C PHE A 13 24.88 -14.76 -48.67
N PRO A 14 24.44 -14.51 -49.92
CA PRO A 14 25.32 -14.03 -50.95
C PRO A 14 25.91 -12.68 -50.51
N GLY A 15 27.19 -12.71 -50.14
CA GLY A 15 27.89 -11.50 -49.76
C GLY A 15 27.95 -10.57 -50.97
N TYR A 16 27.43 -9.36 -50.83
CA TYR A 16 27.63 -8.28 -51.77
C TYR A 16 29.13 -7.95 -51.78
N ALA A 17 29.86 -8.49 -52.75
CA ALA A 17 31.23 -8.09 -53.00
C ALA A 17 31.20 -6.69 -53.63
N LEU A 18 31.59 -5.69 -52.87
CA LEU A 18 31.80 -4.35 -53.42
C LEU A 18 32.97 -4.38 -54.35
N PRO A 19 32.91 -3.72 -55.54
CA PRO A 19 34.01 -3.70 -56.51
C PRO A 19 35.25 -3.11 -55.85
N PRO A 20 36.44 -3.65 -56.17
CA PRO A 20 37.72 -3.18 -55.61
C PRO A 20 37.94 -1.70 -55.97
N GLY A 21 38.12 -0.86 -54.98
CA GLY A 21 38.37 0.56 -55.13
C GLY A 21 37.28 1.49 -54.58
N THR A 22 36.13 0.96 -54.11
CA THR A 22 35.02 1.80 -53.64
C THR A 22 35.09 2.13 -52.16
N TYR A 23 35.98 1.56 -51.38
CA TYR A 23 36.14 1.85 -49.97
C TYR A 23 37.25 2.89 -49.74
N VAL A 24 36.85 4.16 -49.75
CA VAL A 24 37.70 5.21 -49.20
C VAL A 24 37.43 5.24 -47.72
N ALA A 25 38.33 4.73 -46.91
CA ALA A 25 38.26 4.82 -45.48
C ALA A 25 38.04 6.30 -45.07
N PRO A 26 37.02 6.62 -44.29
CA PRO A 26 36.84 8.00 -43.86
C PRO A 26 38.08 8.43 -43.07
N GLU A 27 38.76 9.47 -43.55
CA GLU A 27 39.80 10.12 -42.75
C GLU A 27 39.23 10.52 -41.43
N ILE A 28 39.63 9.86 -40.37
CA ILE A 28 39.30 10.25 -39.01
C ILE A 28 40.01 11.58 -38.76
N ARG A 29 39.36 12.70 -39.10
CA ARG A 29 39.80 14.00 -38.66
C ARG A 29 39.79 13.98 -37.14
N ARG A 30 40.96 13.83 -36.56
CA ARG A 30 41.13 14.05 -35.11
C ARG A 30 40.62 15.47 -34.84
N ALA A 31 39.43 15.55 -34.24
CA ALA A 31 38.87 16.82 -33.82
C ALA A 31 39.92 17.48 -32.91
N ARG A 32 40.51 18.59 -33.39
CA ARG A 32 41.32 19.44 -32.53
C ARG A 32 40.36 19.97 -31.45
N PHE A 33 40.40 19.38 -30.28
CA PHE A 33 39.72 19.91 -29.13
C PHE A 33 40.16 21.36 -28.94
N SER A 34 39.30 22.30 -29.26
CA SER A 34 39.59 23.69 -29.04
C SER A 34 39.75 23.88 -27.51
N LYS A 35 40.75 24.68 -27.11
CA LYS A 35 41.02 25.01 -25.69
C LYS A 35 39.75 25.48 -24.97
N THR A 36 38.85 26.11 -25.71
CA THR A 36 37.55 26.54 -25.22
C THR A 36 36.64 25.37 -24.82
N ILE A 37 36.56 24.29 -25.61
CA ILE A 37 35.74 23.12 -25.25
C ILE A 37 36.30 22.43 -23.99
N GLY A 38 37.65 22.36 -23.89
CA GLY A 38 38.30 21.81 -22.69
C GLY A 38 37.99 22.63 -21.43
N LEU A 39 37.90 23.97 -21.56
CA LEU A 39 37.57 24.84 -20.43
C LEU A 39 36.11 24.65 -19.98
N TRP A 40 35.19 24.52 -20.94
CA TRP A 40 33.78 24.31 -20.66
C TRP A 40 33.52 22.95 -20.00
N THR A 41 34.17 21.87 -20.48
CA THR A 41 34.05 20.52 -19.87
C THR A 41 34.64 20.52 -18.47
N ALA A 42 35.77 21.17 -18.22
CA ALA A 42 36.32 21.28 -16.87
C ALA A 42 35.37 22.05 -15.91
N GLY A 43 34.76 23.14 -16.40
CA GLY A 43 33.76 23.90 -15.62
C GLY A 43 32.54 23.05 -15.23
N VAL A 44 31.99 22.28 -16.16
CA VAL A 44 30.84 21.40 -15.90
C VAL A 44 31.19 20.30 -14.89
N VAL A 45 32.39 19.71 -14.99
CA VAL A 45 32.85 18.69 -14.04
C VAL A 45 33.01 19.26 -12.64
N ILE A 46 33.58 20.45 -12.50
CA ILE A 46 33.73 21.10 -11.19
C ILE A 46 32.37 21.38 -10.54
N VAL A 47 31.41 21.91 -11.33
CA VAL A 47 30.06 22.16 -10.84
C VAL A 47 29.37 20.86 -10.41
N ALA A 48 29.48 19.79 -11.20
CA ALA A 48 28.92 18.49 -10.87
C ALA A 48 29.52 17.91 -9.57
N VAL A 49 30.83 17.99 -9.41
CA VAL A 49 31.52 17.55 -8.19
C VAL A 49 31.11 18.39 -6.97
N ALA A 50 30.97 19.70 -7.14
CA ALA A 50 30.50 20.59 -6.07
C ALA A 50 29.06 20.27 -5.66
N LEU A 51 28.16 20.02 -6.63
CA LEU A 51 26.77 19.64 -6.35
C LEU A 51 26.68 18.29 -5.62
N VAL A 52 27.48 17.30 -6.03
CA VAL A 52 27.56 16.01 -5.32
C VAL A 52 28.10 16.20 -3.91
N GLY A 53 29.15 17.01 -3.75
CA GLY A 53 29.71 17.32 -2.43
C GLY A 53 28.71 18.00 -1.51
N VAL A 54 27.98 19.00 -2.02
CA VAL A 54 26.91 19.68 -1.26
C VAL A 54 25.77 18.68 -0.94
N SER A 55 25.36 17.83 -1.88
CA SER A 55 24.34 16.82 -1.65
C SER A 55 24.75 15.85 -0.53
N LEU A 56 26.00 15.42 -0.50
CA LEU A 56 26.51 14.55 0.55
C LEU A 56 26.62 15.24 1.91
N MET A 57 26.82 16.56 1.94
CA MET A 57 26.86 17.34 3.19
C MET A 57 25.45 17.67 3.69
N VAL A 58 24.50 17.89 2.78
CA VAL A 58 23.12 18.27 3.11
C VAL A 58 22.23 17.02 3.37
N THR A 59 22.57 15.86 2.79
CA THR A 59 21.97 14.62 3.25
C THR A 59 22.33 14.44 4.73
N LYS A 60 21.48 14.99 5.60
CA LYS A 60 21.49 14.61 7.02
C LYS A 60 21.63 13.10 7.01
N LYS A 61 22.70 12.57 7.58
CA LYS A 61 22.83 11.15 7.85
C LYS A 61 21.55 10.78 8.57
N VAL A 62 20.61 10.20 7.84
CA VAL A 62 19.43 9.59 8.47
C VAL A 62 20.08 8.67 9.51
N PRO A 63 19.89 8.90 10.80
CA PRO A 63 20.48 8.04 11.79
C PRO A 63 20.04 6.64 11.39
N ARG A 64 20.99 5.78 11.01
CA ARG A 64 20.66 4.37 10.88
C ARG A 64 19.98 4.04 12.19
N TYR A 65 18.73 3.67 12.10
CA TYR A 65 17.96 3.24 13.25
C TYR A 65 18.74 2.08 13.86
N MET A 66 19.64 2.40 14.78
CA MET A 66 20.31 1.40 15.58
C MET A 66 19.25 0.97 16.57
N CYS A 67 18.72 -0.19 16.31
CA CYS A 67 17.83 -0.85 17.24
C CYS A 67 18.48 -0.82 18.62
N PRO A 68 17.90 -0.15 19.62
CA PRO A 68 18.37 -0.30 21.00
C PRO A 68 18.35 -1.79 21.36
N PRO A 69 19.12 -2.26 22.34
CA PRO A 69 19.16 -3.67 22.72
C PRO A 69 17.78 -4.29 23.04
N GLU A 70 16.76 -3.48 23.20
CA GLU A 70 15.36 -3.87 23.39
C GLU A 70 14.59 -4.04 22.07
N CYS A 71 15.21 -3.84 20.90
CA CYS A 71 14.62 -4.12 19.60
C CYS A 71 14.45 -5.62 19.41
N GLY A 72 13.23 -6.05 19.44
CA GLY A 72 12.82 -7.47 19.42
C GLY A 72 11.83 -7.76 20.55
N ALA A 73 11.79 -6.92 21.60
CA ALA A 73 10.57 -6.84 22.38
C ALA A 73 9.50 -6.18 21.49
N PRO A 74 8.34 -6.83 21.28
CA PRO A 74 7.22 -6.12 20.66
C PRO A 74 7.06 -4.82 21.45
N PRO A 75 6.85 -3.66 20.79
CA PRO A 75 6.56 -2.45 21.53
C PRO A 75 5.48 -2.84 22.50
N MET A 76 5.74 -2.63 23.79
CA MET A 76 4.74 -2.85 24.83
C MET A 76 3.67 -1.79 24.62
N GLY A 77 2.95 -1.95 23.50
CA GLY A 77 1.74 -1.21 23.25
C GLY A 77 0.81 -1.47 24.42
N LYS A 78 0.20 -0.42 24.93
CA LYS A 78 -0.84 -0.58 25.95
C LYS A 78 -1.75 -1.73 25.47
N PRO A 79 -2.09 -2.69 26.34
CA PRO A 79 -3.03 -3.74 26.00
C PRO A 79 -4.25 -3.15 25.32
N VAL A 80 -4.87 -3.85 24.39
CA VAL A 80 -6.08 -3.39 23.69
C VAL A 80 -7.17 -2.95 24.70
N THR A 81 -7.18 -3.56 25.88
CA THR A 81 -8.03 -3.17 27.03
C THR A 81 -7.74 -1.76 27.59
N ALA A 82 -6.57 -1.21 27.31
CA ALA A 82 -6.18 0.15 27.74
C ALA A 82 -6.45 1.20 26.64
N LEU A 83 -6.91 0.80 25.47
CA LEU A 83 -7.32 1.72 24.41
C LEU A 83 -8.67 2.35 24.74
N PRO A 84 -8.90 3.60 24.33
CA PRO A 84 -10.21 4.22 24.47
C PRO A 84 -11.28 3.37 23.80
N ARG A 85 -12.45 3.33 24.43
CA ARG A 85 -13.57 2.54 23.96
C ARG A 85 -14.77 3.44 23.67
N PHE A 86 -15.29 3.32 22.48
CA PHE A 86 -16.57 3.91 22.10
C PHE A 86 -17.70 2.98 22.56
N THR A 87 -18.75 3.55 23.11
CA THR A 87 -20.01 2.85 23.37
C THR A 87 -21.11 3.65 22.71
N ALA A 88 -21.90 2.98 21.89
CA ALA A 88 -23.03 3.64 21.23
C ALA A 88 -24.00 4.23 22.29
N PRO A 89 -24.62 5.42 22.03
CA PRO A 89 -25.50 6.07 22.98
C PRO A 89 -26.67 5.19 23.44
N ASN A 90 -27.16 4.30 22.60
CA ASN A 90 -28.21 3.34 22.87
C ASN A 90 -27.70 2.02 23.50
N GLY A 91 -26.41 1.91 23.78
CA GLY A 91 -25.79 0.73 24.38
C GLY A 91 -25.73 -0.53 23.51
N THR A 92 -26.09 -0.45 22.22
CA THR A 92 -26.23 -1.62 21.36
C THR A 92 -24.90 -2.27 21.01
N PHE A 93 -23.81 -1.51 20.99
CA PHE A 93 -22.47 -2.03 20.78
C PHE A 93 -21.39 -1.14 21.39
N SER A 94 -20.19 -1.69 21.44
CA SER A 94 -19.00 -0.91 21.78
C SER A 94 -17.79 -1.42 20.98
N VAL A 95 -16.77 -0.57 20.83
CA VAL A 95 -15.53 -0.90 20.11
C VAL A 95 -14.37 -0.06 20.62
N SER A 96 -13.17 -0.65 20.72
CA SER A 96 -11.95 0.10 20.98
C SER A 96 -11.47 0.80 19.72
N TYR A 97 -10.81 1.94 19.88
CA TYR A 97 -10.28 2.72 18.76
C TYR A 97 -8.90 3.29 19.08
N PRO A 98 -8.15 3.83 18.09
CA PRO A 98 -6.83 4.42 18.33
C PRO A 98 -6.88 5.52 19.40
N ALA A 99 -5.88 5.50 20.29
CA ALA A 99 -5.80 6.53 21.34
C ALA A 99 -5.56 7.91 20.71
N PRO A 100 -6.13 8.98 21.28
CA PRO A 100 -5.80 10.36 20.90
C PRO A 100 -4.30 10.60 20.98
N GLY A 101 -3.72 11.31 20.00
CA GLY A 101 -2.28 11.54 19.91
C GLY A 101 -1.48 10.37 19.29
N SER A 102 -2.14 9.27 18.88
CA SER A 102 -1.60 8.34 17.91
C SER A 102 -1.57 8.98 16.52
N ALA A 103 -1.10 8.23 15.50
CA ALA A 103 -1.12 8.73 14.11
C ALA A 103 -2.53 8.85 13.52
N TYR A 104 -3.54 9.20 14.34
CA TYR A 104 -4.93 9.30 13.95
C TYR A 104 -5.60 10.52 14.59
N GLU A 105 -6.36 11.23 13.78
CA GLU A 105 -7.39 12.18 14.24
C GLU A 105 -8.72 11.45 14.39
N ILE A 106 -9.32 11.53 15.56
CA ILE A 106 -10.50 10.75 15.91
C ILE A 106 -11.74 11.65 15.90
N SER A 107 -12.78 11.20 15.21
CA SER A 107 -14.13 11.74 15.31
C SER A 107 -15.12 10.62 15.63
N THR A 108 -16.13 10.95 16.42
CA THR A 108 -17.18 10.01 16.82
C THR A 108 -18.56 10.59 16.51
N ASP A 109 -19.46 9.73 16.09
CA ASP A 109 -20.88 10.05 15.94
C ASP A 109 -21.76 9.04 16.71
N ALA A 110 -23.07 9.11 16.55
CA ALA A 110 -23.96 8.19 17.23
C ALA A 110 -23.80 6.72 16.81
N ASN A 111 -23.24 6.48 15.63
CA ASN A 111 -23.14 5.17 15.01
C ASN A 111 -21.75 4.55 15.12
N GLY A 112 -20.71 5.34 15.47
CA GLY A 112 -19.36 4.80 15.56
C GLY A 112 -18.24 5.81 15.62
N VAL A 113 -17.07 5.35 15.15
CA VAL A 113 -15.80 6.06 15.18
C VAL A 113 -15.21 6.13 13.80
N THR A 114 -14.75 7.31 13.41
CA THR A 114 -13.90 7.53 12.25
C THR A 114 -12.52 7.96 12.73
N ALA A 115 -11.50 7.24 12.29
CA ALA A 115 -10.09 7.53 12.57
C ALA A 115 -9.38 7.91 11.28
N GLN A 116 -9.11 9.20 11.10
CA GLN A 116 -8.38 9.74 9.97
C GLN A 116 -6.89 9.55 10.19
N PHE A 117 -6.18 8.88 9.27
CA PHE A 117 -4.75 8.68 9.40
C PHE A 117 -3.97 9.96 9.10
N THR A 118 -3.02 10.30 9.97
CA THR A 118 -2.18 11.51 9.89
C THR A 118 -0.69 11.20 9.75
N GLY A 119 -0.31 9.92 9.72
CA GLY A 119 1.08 9.45 9.73
C GLY A 119 1.78 9.38 8.38
N GLY A 120 1.27 10.07 7.36
CA GLY A 120 1.92 10.15 6.04
C GLY A 120 0.97 9.92 4.88
N ASP A 121 0.29 8.78 4.83
CA ASP A 121 -0.70 8.51 3.79
C ASP A 121 -2.06 9.11 4.13
N THR A 122 -2.76 9.54 3.09
CA THR A 122 -4.18 9.88 3.25
C THR A 122 -5.00 8.61 3.34
N GLY A 123 -5.78 8.47 4.39
CA GLY A 123 -6.64 7.30 4.56
C GLY A 123 -7.42 7.40 5.86
N TYR A 124 -8.43 6.58 6.00
CA TYR A 124 -9.23 6.55 7.22
C TYR A 124 -9.73 5.13 7.50
N MET A 125 -10.00 4.90 8.78
CA MET A 125 -10.67 3.72 9.30
C MET A 125 -12.01 4.13 9.88
N GLN A 126 -13.05 3.34 9.65
CA GLN A 126 -14.37 3.49 10.24
C GLN A 126 -14.76 2.21 10.98
N LEU A 127 -15.21 2.38 12.21
CA LEU A 127 -15.69 1.32 13.09
C LEU A 127 -17.10 1.71 13.54
N PHE A 128 -18.13 1.10 12.97
CA PHE A 128 -19.49 1.59 13.17
C PHE A 128 -20.53 0.47 13.13
N SER A 129 -21.76 0.82 13.47
CA SER A 129 -22.90 -0.08 13.36
C SER A 129 -23.99 0.49 12.44
N GLN A 130 -24.78 -0.42 11.89
CA GLN A 130 -26.02 -0.08 11.21
C GLN A 130 -27.05 -1.21 11.38
N PRO A 131 -28.37 -0.94 11.24
CA PRO A 131 -29.38 -1.98 11.22
C PRO A 131 -29.12 -2.97 10.10
N ALA A 132 -29.16 -4.26 10.39
CA ALA A 132 -29.05 -5.28 9.36
C ALA A 132 -30.34 -5.37 8.53
N ALA A 133 -31.49 -5.17 9.15
CA ALA A 133 -32.80 -5.24 8.49
C ALA A 133 -32.97 -6.54 7.69
N GLY A 134 -32.59 -7.66 8.28
CA GLY A 134 -32.65 -8.99 7.67
C GLY A 134 -31.63 -9.25 6.55
N ARG A 135 -30.73 -8.31 6.24
CA ARG A 135 -29.70 -8.47 5.19
C ARG A 135 -28.54 -9.32 5.71
N SER A 136 -27.94 -10.06 4.79
CA SER A 136 -26.71 -10.80 5.09
C SER A 136 -25.50 -9.86 5.24
N PRO A 137 -24.42 -10.27 5.93
CA PRO A 137 -23.16 -9.52 5.97
C PRO A 137 -22.62 -9.16 4.57
N ARG A 138 -22.75 -10.05 3.62
CA ARG A 138 -22.33 -9.85 2.21
C ARG A 138 -23.16 -8.74 1.54
N ASP A 139 -24.48 -8.78 1.68
CA ASP A 139 -25.35 -7.76 1.07
C ASP A 139 -25.06 -6.37 1.61
N ILE A 140 -24.80 -6.30 2.93
CA ILE A 140 -24.45 -5.06 3.60
C ILE A 140 -23.11 -4.53 3.09
N ALA A 141 -22.08 -5.37 2.98
CA ALA A 141 -20.78 -4.98 2.45
C ALA A 141 -20.88 -4.47 1.02
N ASN A 142 -21.53 -5.23 0.15
CA ASN A 142 -21.76 -4.85 -1.25
C ASN A 142 -22.53 -3.52 -1.37
N GLN A 143 -23.55 -3.32 -0.53
CA GLN A 143 -24.31 -2.08 -0.53
C GLN A 143 -23.47 -0.88 -0.10
N LEU A 144 -22.67 -1.03 0.97
CA LEU A 144 -21.77 0.00 1.46
C LEU A 144 -20.72 0.37 0.41
N LEU A 145 -20.12 -0.66 -0.20
CA LEU A 145 -19.12 -0.48 -1.26
C LEU A 145 -19.72 0.27 -2.44
N LYS A 146 -20.87 -0.20 -2.95
CA LYS A 146 -21.55 0.42 -4.08
C LYS A 146 -22.01 1.85 -3.82
N HIS A 147 -22.46 2.13 -2.59
CA HIS A 147 -22.90 3.47 -2.21
C HIS A 147 -21.73 4.46 -2.17
N LYS A 148 -20.60 4.04 -1.60
CA LYS A 148 -19.44 4.91 -1.40
C LYS A 148 -18.52 4.98 -2.62
N PHE A 149 -18.40 3.87 -3.34
CA PHE A 149 -17.54 3.71 -4.50
C PHE A 149 -18.26 2.94 -5.61
N PRO A 150 -19.12 3.62 -6.39
CA PRO A 150 -19.94 2.95 -7.42
C PRO A 150 -19.13 2.15 -8.45
N ASP A 151 -17.92 2.64 -8.75
CA ASP A 151 -17.02 2.04 -9.75
C ASP A 151 -15.98 1.08 -9.14
N ALA A 152 -16.12 0.75 -7.85
CA ALA A 152 -15.21 -0.17 -7.18
C ALA A 152 -15.31 -1.57 -7.79
N LYS A 153 -14.14 -2.20 -7.89
CA LYS A 153 -14.03 -3.61 -8.30
C LYS A 153 -13.52 -4.44 -7.15
N VAL A 154 -14.28 -5.44 -6.76
CA VAL A 154 -13.85 -6.41 -5.73
C VAL A 154 -12.62 -7.13 -6.26
N ALA A 155 -11.51 -7.03 -5.53
CA ALA A 155 -10.26 -7.70 -5.85
C ALA A 155 -10.27 -9.14 -5.33
N TYR A 156 -10.74 -9.34 -4.10
CA TYR A 156 -10.92 -10.66 -3.49
C TYR A 156 -11.80 -10.58 -2.24
N GLU A 157 -12.35 -11.73 -1.87
CA GLU A 157 -13.07 -11.91 -0.61
C GLU A 157 -12.10 -12.38 0.48
N ILE A 158 -12.30 -11.92 1.71
CA ILE A 158 -11.46 -12.30 2.85
C ILE A 158 -12.02 -13.60 3.44
N PRO A 159 -11.28 -14.69 3.38
CA PRO A 159 -11.75 -15.95 3.94
C PRO A 159 -11.84 -15.85 5.47
N ASN A 160 -12.86 -16.49 6.04
CA ASN A 160 -13.08 -16.55 7.50
C ASN A 160 -13.11 -15.18 8.18
N ALA A 161 -13.67 -14.17 7.51
CA ALA A 161 -13.80 -12.84 8.06
C ALA A 161 -14.62 -12.87 9.36
N MET A 162 -14.15 -12.14 10.37
CA MET A 162 -14.80 -12.05 11.68
C MET A 162 -14.78 -10.59 12.14
N VAL A 163 -15.83 -10.19 12.85
CA VAL A 163 -15.92 -8.92 13.59
C VAL A 163 -16.39 -9.26 14.99
N GLY A 164 -15.68 -8.82 16.03
CA GLY A 164 -16.04 -9.14 17.41
C GLY A 164 -16.17 -10.65 17.64
N TYR A 165 -15.32 -11.46 17.02
CA TYR A 165 -15.36 -12.95 17.03
C TYR A 165 -16.66 -13.55 16.47
N GLN A 166 -17.53 -12.74 15.87
CA GLN A 166 -18.69 -13.23 15.14
C GLN A 166 -18.29 -13.47 13.67
N PRO A 167 -18.51 -14.68 13.13
CA PRO A 167 -18.32 -14.93 11.72
C PRO A 167 -19.14 -13.97 10.85
N GLY A 168 -18.56 -13.52 9.76
CA GLY A 168 -19.16 -12.54 8.89
C GLY A 168 -18.67 -12.64 7.45
N TYR A 169 -18.59 -11.51 6.79
CA TYR A 169 -18.11 -11.39 5.43
C TYR A 169 -17.06 -10.28 5.36
N GLY A 170 -16.06 -10.50 4.54
CA GLY A 170 -15.02 -9.50 4.28
C GLY A 170 -14.65 -9.45 2.81
N GLU A 171 -14.37 -8.25 2.33
CA GLU A 171 -13.93 -8.03 0.95
C GLU A 171 -12.91 -6.91 0.85
N VAL A 172 -12.10 -6.99 -0.18
CA VAL A 172 -11.14 -5.96 -0.58
C VAL A 172 -11.50 -5.51 -1.98
N ALA A 173 -11.63 -4.21 -2.18
CA ALA A 173 -11.97 -3.65 -3.47
C ALA A 173 -11.04 -2.50 -3.86
N ASP A 174 -10.91 -2.28 -5.16
CA ASP A 174 -10.08 -1.25 -5.74
C ASP A 174 -10.93 -0.23 -6.50
N VAL A 175 -10.54 1.03 -6.37
CA VAL A 175 -11.13 2.17 -7.06
C VAL A 175 -10.01 2.95 -7.74
N TRP A 176 -10.25 3.43 -8.95
CA TRP A 176 -9.33 4.31 -9.68
C TRP A 176 -10.00 5.67 -9.94
N PRO A 177 -10.06 6.55 -8.93
CA PRO A 177 -10.58 7.89 -9.16
C PRO A 177 -9.65 8.62 -10.12
N GLN A 178 -10.24 9.37 -11.05
CA GLN A 178 -9.48 10.20 -11.96
C GLN A 178 -8.83 11.34 -11.18
N GLY A 179 -7.49 11.37 -11.20
CA GLY A 179 -6.72 12.46 -10.60
C GLY A 179 -6.60 13.66 -11.54
N THR A 180 -6.15 14.78 -11.00
CA THR A 180 -5.77 15.95 -11.80
C THR A 180 -4.57 15.58 -12.68
N GLY A 181 -4.62 15.92 -13.98
CA GLY A 181 -3.52 15.66 -14.91
C GLY A 181 -3.47 14.26 -15.52
N ASN A 182 -4.63 13.60 -15.70
CA ASN A 182 -4.74 12.24 -16.26
C ASN A 182 -4.01 11.14 -15.47
N SER A 183 -3.68 11.39 -14.20
CA SER A 183 -3.15 10.35 -13.32
C SER A 183 -4.28 9.66 -12.56
N TYR A 184 -4.19 8.34 -12.48
CA TYR A 184 -5.11 7.52 -11.68
C TYR A 184 -4.37 7.04 -10.43
N ILE A 185 -4.86 7.45 -9.26
CA ILE A 185 -4.37 6.95 -7.99
C ILE A 185 -5.25 5.78 -7.60
N ARG A 186 -4.67 4.59 -7.50
CA ARG A 186 -5.40 3.42 -7.01
C ARG A 186 -5.68 3.58 -5.53
N ILE A 187 -6.96 3.64 -5.18
CA ILE A 187 -7.44 3.57 -3.81
C ILE A 187 -7.91 2.15 -3.54
N ARG A 188 -7.58 1.63 -2.38
CA ARG A 188 -8.05 0.33 -1.93
C ARG A 188 -8.89 0.50 -0.68
N THR A 189 -9.98 -0.26 -0.62
CA THR A 189 -10.84 -0.36 0.56
C THR A 189 -10.91 -1.80 1.02
N MET A 190 -10.99 -2.01 2.32
CA MET A 190 -11.30 -3.30 2.93
C MET A 190 -12.49 -3.12 3.86
N LEU A 191 -13.47 -4.00 3.74
CA LEU A 191 -14.67 -4.04 4.57
C LEU A 191 -14.76 -5.40 5.25
N LEU A 192 -15.09 -5.37 6.54
CA LEU A 192 -15.44 -6.54 7.35
C LEU A 192 -16.79 -6.28 8.00
N VAL A 193 -17.73 -7.18 7.84
CA VAL A 193 -19.09 -7.05 8.35
C VAL A 193 -19.50 -8.33 9.05
N ALA A 194 -20.02 -8.22 10.26
CA ALA A 194 -20.72 -9.31 10.92
C ALA A 194 -22.09 -8.84 11.44
N VAL A 195 -23.04 -9.74 11.49
CA VAL A 195 -24.42 -9.45 11.92
C VAL A 195 -24.77 -10.36 13.09
N LYS A 196 -25.33 -9.74 14.14
CA LYS A 196 -25.90 -10.43 15.28
C LYS A 196 -27.06 -9.60 15.83
N ASN A 197 -28.18 -10.24 16.18
CA ASN A 197 -29.36 -9.58 16.72
C ASN A 197 -29.86 -8.42 15.85
N ASP A 198 -29.91 -8.63 14.54
CA ASP A 198 -30.30 -7.64 13.51
C ASP A 198 -29.47 -6.33 13.51
N LEU A 199 -28.30 -6.36 14.16
CA LEU A 199 -27.33 -5.27 14.15
C LEU A 199 -26.07 -5.72 13.41
N ALA A 200 -25.71 -4.98 12.36
CA ALA A 200 -24.45 -5.15 11.66
C ALA A 200 -23.37 -4.29 12.33
N LEU A 201 -22.22 -4.91 12.65
CA LEU A 201 -20.99 -4.21 13.00
C LEU A 201 -20.05 -4.23 11.81
N VAL A 202 -19.50 -3.08 11.49
CA VAL A 202 -18.71 -2.85 10.28
C VAL A 202 -17.38 -2.25 10.66
N ALA A 203 -16.30 -2.86 10.17
CA ALA A 203 -14.98 -2.29 10.17
C ALA A 203 -14.54 -2.06 8.72
N GLY A 204 -14.21 -0.82 8.39
CA GLY A 204 -13.79 -0.45 7.05
C GLY A 204 -12.54 0.41 7.07
N VAL A 205 -11.68 0.25 6.07
CA VAL A 205 -10.53 1.11 5.82
C VAL A 205 -10.52 1.52 4.36
N VAL A 206 -10.05 2.75 4.13
CA VAL A 206 -9.84 3.31 2.80
C VAL A 206 -8.50 4.02 2.79
N GLY A 207 -7.69 3.76 1.78
CA GLY A 207 -6.40 4.43 1.63
C GLY A 207 -5.76 4.14 0.27
N PRO A 208 -4.64 4.81 -0.04
CA PRO A 208 -3.90 4.53 -1.25
C PRO A 208 -3.36 3.09 -1.25
N TYR A 209 -3.36 2.49 -2.44
CA TYR A 209 -2.79 1.17 -2.63
C TYR A 209 -1.26 1.23 -2.58
N HIS A 210 -0.66 0.35 -1.79
CA HIS A 210 0.78 0.14 -1.74
C HIS A 210 1.15 -1.22 -2.31
N ALA A 211 2.05 -1.24 -3.30
CA ALA A 211 2.70 -2.49 -3.69
C ALA A 211 3.77 -2.82 -2.64
N PHE A 212 3.58 -3.90 -1.90
CA PHE A 212 4.65 -4.42 -1.04
C PHE A 212 5.75 -5.03 -1.92
N GLY A 213 6.97 -4.54 -1.77
CA GLY A 213 8.13 -5.14 -2.41
C GLY A 213 8.50 -6.47 -1.74
N PRO A 214 9.29 -7.31 -2.43
CA PRO A 214 9.73 -8.61 -1.91
C PRO A 214 10.51 -8.51 -0.60
N ASP A 215 11.09 -7.35 -0.31
CA ASP A 215 11.89 -7.10 0.91
C ASP A 215 11.05 -7.03 2.19
N PHE A 216 9.73 -6.88 2.07
CA PHE A 216 8.82 -6.90 3.22
C PHE A 216 8.37 -8.31 3.64
N GLY A 217 8.99 -9.33 3.05
CA GLY A 217 8.65 -10.73 3.29
C GLY A 217 7.33 -11.15 2.64
N PRO A 218 6.94 -12.43 2.80
CA PRO A 218 5.60 -12.89 2.47
C PRO A 218 4.65 -12.24 3.47
N GLY A 219 4.35 -10.97 3.26
CA GLY A 219 3.30 -10.29 4.01
C GLY A 219 2.05 -11.14 3.98
N LEU A 220 1.26 -11.10 5.01
CA LEU A 220 -0.13 -11.55 4.98
C LEU A 220 -0.68 -11.26 3.57
N PRO A 221 -1.37 -12.22 2.92
CA PRO A 221 -1.77 -12.06 1.54
C PRO A 221 -2.28 -10.64 1.37
N SER A 222 -1.38 -9.84 0.91
CA SER A 222 -1.51 -8.41 0.73
C SER A 222 -2.34 -7.75 1.81
N GLY A 223 -1.93 -7.67 3.04
CA GLY A 223 -2.70 -6.94 4.09
C GLY A 223 -3.52 -5.80 3.51
N ALA A 224 -4.48 -6.12 2.72
CA ALA A 224 -5.20 -5.25 1.81
C ALA A 224 -4.34 -4.20 1.04
N ASN A 225 -3.00 -4.23 1.16
CA ASN A 225 -2.09 -3.23 0.58
C ASN A 225 -2.46 -1.77 0.98
N VAL A 226 -3.01 -1.62 2.15
CA VAL A 226 -3.35 -0.34 2.78
C VAL A 226 -2.70 -0.31 4.16
N GLN A 227 -1.90 0.72 4.43
CA GLN A 227 -1.12 0.81 5.67
C GLN A 227 -1.98 0.66 6.93
N ILE A 228 -3.14 1.32 6.97
CA ILE A 228 -4.03 1.30 8.13
C ILE A 228 -4.83 0.00 8.29
N ALA A 229 -4.79 -0.92 7.32
CA ALA A 229 -5.51 -2.18 7.41
C ALA A 229 -4.97 -3.08 8.53
N GLN A 230 -3.66 -3.03 8.78
CA GLN A 230 -3.04 -3.75 9.89
C GLN A 230 -3.49 -3.20 11.25
N ASP A 231 -3.65 -1.87 11.34
CA ASP A 231 -4.14 -1.24 12.56
C ASP A 231 -5.62 -1.58 12.79
N MET A 232 -6.44 -1.60 11.75
CA MET A 232 -7.83 -2.04 11.87
C MET A 232 -7.94 -3.45 12.48
N GLY A 233 -7.02 -4.35 12.12
CA GLY A 233 -6.95 -5.69 12.68
C GLY A 233 -6.86 -5.73 14.21
N LYS A 234 -6.30 -4.69 14.83
CA LYS A 234 -6.21 -4.56 16.30
C LYS A 234 -7.57 -4.27 16.94
N TYR A 235 -8.46 -3.61 16.22
CA TYR A 235 -9.73 -3.12 16.75
C TYR A 235 -10.92 -3.98 16.33
N VAL A 236 -10.86 -4.67 15.20
CA VAL A 236 -11.99 -5.42 14.64
C VAL A 236 -12.56 -6.46 15.62
N ASN A 237 -11.72 -7.11 16.40
CA ASN A 237 -12.16 -8.08 17.40
C ASN A 237 -12.47 -7.48 18.76
N SER A 238 -12.29 -6.16 18.94
CA SER A 238 -12.73 -5.44 20.12
C SER A 238 -14.21 -5.04 20.08
N PHE A 239 -14.86 -5.21 18.93
CA PHE A 239 -16.31 -5.03 18.82
C PHE A 239 -17.05 -5.99 19.77
N SER A 240 -18.07 -5.45 20.43
CA SER A 240 -18.93 -6.19 21.35
C SER A 240 -20.36 -5.72 21.15
N TRP A 241 -21.27 -6.67 20.88
CA TRP A 241 -22.70 -6.40 20.90
C TRP A 241 -23.20 -6.29 22.34
N GLN A 242 -24.35 -5.65 22.51
CA GLN A 242 -25.04 -5.65 23.79
C GLN A 242 -25.28 -7.10 24.26
N GLY A 243 -24.92 -7.39 25.50
CA GLY A 243 -25.05 -8.72 26.09
C GLY A 243 -23.90 -9.69 25.79
N ASP A 244 -22.90 -9.28 25.03
CA ASP A 244 -21.66 -10.06 24.91
C ASP A 244 -20.88 -10.02 26.25
N PRO A 245 -20.14 -11.08 26.58
CA PRO A 245 -19.27 -11.04 27.75
C PRO A 245 -18.22 -9.94 27.62
N PRO A 246 -17.78 -9.34 28.74
CA PRO A 246 -16.69 -8.37 28.74
C PRO A 246 -15.43 -8.92 28.08
N ARG A 247 -14.76 -8.10 27.26
CA ARG A 247 -13.54 -8.45 26.52
C ARG A 247 -12.44 -7.46 26.76
#